data_e64aaddd2e97465dca6a179c954d032f
#
_entry.id   e64aaddd2e97465dca6a179c954d032f
#
_cell.length_a   1.000
_cell.length_b   1.000
_cell.length_c   1.000
_cell.angle_alpha   90.00
_cell.angle_beta   90.00
_cell.angle_gamma   90.00
#
_symmetry.space_group_name_H-M   'P 1'
#
loop_
_entity.id
_entity.type
_entity.pdbx_description
1 polymer ?
#
loop_
_entity_poly.entity_id
_entity_poly.type
_entity_poly.pdbx_seq_one_letter_code
_entity_poly.pdbx_strand_id
1 'polypeptide(L)' 'MLPTPDLIKSYIAAGIECTHLEVDGDGQHFTAVIVSSAFAGKRLIQRHQLVYAALGDRMKAEIHALSMKTLTPEEYQA' A
#
# COMPACT_ATOMS: atom_id res chain seq x y z
N MET A 1 5.86 17.02 9.51
CA MET A 1 5.39 15.88 10.34
C MET A 1 5.62 14.59 9.60
N LEU A 2 6.22 13.62 10.26
CA LEU A 2 6.49 12.33 9.63
C LEU A 2 5.18 11.52 9.53
N PRO A 3 5.01 10.76 8.45
CA PRO A 3 3.84 9.90 8.33
C PRO A 3 3.85 8.80 9.41
N THR A 4 2.66 8.39 9.82
CA THR A 4 2.48 7.26 10.73
C THR A 4 1.91 6.09 9.94
N PRO A 5 2.04 4.84 10.44
CA PRO A 5 1.40 3.71 9.77
C PRO A 5 -0.11 3.90 9.57
N ASP A 6 -0.80 4.47 10.56
CA ASP A 6 -2.24 4.71 10.44
C ASP A 6 -2.56 5.74 9.35
N LEU A 7 -1.73 6.76 9.22
CA LEU A 7 -1.92 7.78 8.20
C LEU A 7 -1.71 7.20 6.80
N ILE A 8 -0.64 6.40 6.63
CA ILE A 8 -0.36 5.72 5.37
C ILE A 8 -1.53 4.79 5.00
N LYS A 9 -2.02 4.05 5.98
CA LYS A 9 -3.16 3.14 5.79
C LYS A 9 -4.38 3.91 5.29
N SER A 10 -4.66 5.08 5.87
CA SER A 10 -5.81 5.89 5.46
C SER A 10 -5.66 6.39 4.03
N TYR A 11 -4.45 6.77 3.61
CA TYR A 11 -4.21 7.21 2.23
C TYR A 11 -4.46 6.08 1.23
N ILE A 12 -3.96 4.89 1.54
CA ILE A 12 -4.15 3.73 0.67
C ILE A 12 -5.64 3.36 0.60
N ALA A 13 -6.30 3.33 1.74
CA ALA A 13 -7.72 2.96 1.81
C ALA A 13 -8.61 3.95 1.04
N ALA A 14 -8.21 5.22 0.99
CA ALA A 14 -8.96 6.23 0.26
C ALA A 14 -8.85 6.05 -1.25
N GLY A 15 -7.74 5.49 -1.74
CA GLY A 15 -7.50 5.34 -3.17
C GLY A 15 -7.71 3.95 -3.73
N ILE A 16 -7.72 2.92 -2.89
CA ILE A 16 -7.84 1.53 -3.32
C ILE A 16 -8.83 0.82 -2.39
N GLU A 17 -9.81 0.14 -3.00
CA GLU A 17 -10.74 -0.66 -2.22
C GLU A 17 -10.06 -1.96 -1.82
N CYS A 18 -9.80 -2.12 -0.53
CA CYS A 18 -9.05 -3.26 0.00
C CYS A 18 -9.97 -4.18 0.81
N THR A 19 -9.77 -5.50 0.64
CA THR A 19 -10.42 -6.49 1.50
C THR A 19 -9.61 -6.71 2.78
N HIS A 20 -8.32 -6.43 2.72
CA HIS A 20 -7.44 -6.49 3.88
C HIS A 20 -6.33 -5.46 3.67
N LEU A 21 -5.98 -4.74 4.73
CA LEU A 21 -4.94 -3.72 4.65
C LEU A 21 -4.26 -3.60 6.00
N GLU A 22 -2.95 -3.86 6.01
CA GLU A 22 -2.11 -3.70 7.19
C GLU A 22 -0.95 -2.80 6.84
N VAL A 23 -0.66 -1.82 7.68
CA VAL A 23 0.52 -0.99 7.57
C VAL A 23 1.18 -0.94 8.92
N ASP A 24 2.49 -1.18 8.94
CA ASP A 24 3.28 -1.17 10.14
C ASP A 24 4.58 -0.39 9.89
N GLY A 25 5.25 0.03 10.95
CA GLY A 25 6.51 0.73 10.79
C GLY A 25 6.98 1.43 12.04
N ASP A 26 8.23 1.86 12.02
CA ASP A 26 8.90 2.52 13.15
C ASP A 26 9.05 4.04 12.95
N GLY A 27 8.44 4.60 11.92
CA GLY A 27 8.56 6.02 11.56
C GLY A 27 9.65 6.30 10.53
N GLN A 28 10.58 5.38 10.32
CA GLN A 28 11.63 5.50 9.31
C GLN A 28 11.45 4.51 8.17
N HIS A 29 10.96 3.32 8.48
CA HIS A 29 10.65 2.29 7.50
C HIS A 29 9.23 1.79 7.74
N PHE A 30 8.52 1.54 6.64
CA PHE A 30 7.13 1.09 6.69
C PHE A 30 6.96 -0.17 5.86
N THR A 31 6.09 -1.05 6.32
CA THR A 31 5.69 -2.22 5.56
C THR A 31 4.18 -2.22 5.42
N ALA A 32 3.68 -2.58 4.24
CA ALA A 32 2.25 -2.63 3.97
C ALA A 32 1.90 -3.98 3.35
N VAL A 33 0.80 -4.57 3.80
CA VAL A 33 0.17 -5.71 3.14
C VAL A 33 -1.18 -5.21 2.62
N ILE A 34 -1.33 -5.23 1.30
CA ILE A 34 -2.47 -4.63 0.62
C ILE A 34 -3.14 -5.72 -0.20
N VAL A 35 -4.37 -6.06 0.16
CA VAL A 35 -5.15 -7.10 -0.52
C VAL A 35 -6.33 -6.44 -1.21
N SER A 36 -6.37 -6.54 -2.53
CA SER A 36 -7.41 -5.88 -3.31
C SER A 36 -7.67 -6.63 -4.62
N SER A 37 -8.94 -6.73 -4.98
CA SER A 37 -9.33 -7.27 -6.29
C SER A 37 -8.86 -6.36 -7.44
N ALA A 38 -8.53 -5.11 -7.15
CA ALA A 38 -7.99 -4.20 -8.16
C ALA A 38 -6.64 -4.66 -8.72
N PHE A 39 -5.95 -5.55 -8.01
CA PHE A 39 -4.67 -6.09 -8.46
C PHE A 39 -4.81 -7.29 -9.41
N ALA A 40 -6.02 -7.80 -9.61
CA ALA A 40 -6.23 -8.97 -10.45
C ALA A 40 -5.80 -8.68 -11.88
N GLY A 41 -5.05 -9.62 -12.48
CA GLY A 41 -4.56 -9.48 -13.84
C GLY A 41 -3.43 -8.48 -14.02
N LYS A 42 -2.90 -7.91 -12.93
CA LYS A 42 -1.84 -6.92 -13.00
C LYS A 42 -0.51 -7.49 -12.56
N ARG A 43 0.55 -7.02 -13.21
CA ARG A 43 1.92 -7.34 -12.84
C ARG A 43 2.30 -6.59 -11.57
N LEU A 44 3.37 -7.03 -10.91
CA LEU A 44 3.82 -6.43 -9.67
C LEU A 44 4.06 -4.92 -9.81
N ILE A 45 4.73 -4.49 -10.87
CA ILE A 45 5.01 -3.06 -11.06
C ILE A 45 3.72 -2.25 -11.24
N GLN A 46 2.72 -2.81 -11.91
CA GLN A 46 1.44 -2.14 -12.09
C GLN A 46 0.69 -2.01 -10.78
N ARG A 47 0.77 -3.04 -9.92
CA ARG A 47 0.17 -2.99 -8.59
C ARG A 47 0.82 -1.92 -7.74
N HIS A 48 2.14 -1.82 -7.77
CA HIS A 48 2.87 -0.79 -7.03
C HIS A 48 2.51 0.61 -7.52
N GLN A 49 2.33 0.78 -8.82
CA GLN A 49 1.91 2.06 -9.39
C GLN A 49 0.53 2.49 -8.88
N LEU A 50 -0.39 1.54 -8.72
CA LEU A 50 -1.70 1.85 -8.13
C LEU A 50 -1.56 2.36 -6.71
N VAL A 51 -0.69 1.74 -5.91
CA VAL A 51 -0.45 2.17 -4.53
C VAL A 51 0.19 3.56 -4.51
N TYR A 52 1.18 3.80 -5.36
CA TYR A 52 1.82 5.11 -5.45
C TYR A 52 0.82 6.19 -5.86
N ALA A 53 -0.09 5.87 -6.76
CA ALA A 53 -1.14 6.81 -7.15
C ALA A 53 -2.08 7.13 -5.98
N ALA A 54 -2.40 6.14 -5.15
CA ALA A 54 -3.23 6.36 -3.97
C ALA A 54 -2.52 7.24 -2.94
N LEU A 55 -1.20 7.08 -2.80
CA LEU A 55 -0.41 7.90 -1.88
C LEU A 55 -0.23 9.33 -2.42
N GLY A 56 -0.15 9.49 -3.74
CA GLY A 56 0.06 10.79 -4.34
C GLY A 56 1.37 11.41 -3.90
N ASP A 57 1.35 12.71 -3.61
CA ASP A 57 2.54 13.44 -3.16
C ASP A 57 2.77 13.36 -1.65
N ARG A 58 1.87 12.70 -0.92
CA ARG A 58 1.88 12.70 0.54
C ARG A 58 3.12 12.03 1.13
N MET A 59 3.69 11.08 0.40
CA MET A 59 4.90 10.38 0.83
C MET A 59 6.03 10.51 -0.17
N LYS A 60 6.06 11.60 -0.91
CA LYS A 60 7.03 11.77 -1.98
C LYS A 60 8.47 11.65 -1.49
N ALA A 61 8.77 12.20 -0.33
CA ALA A 61 10.11 12.15 0.26
C ALA A 61 10.40 10.81 0.93
N GLU A 62 9.37 10.10 1.42
CA GLU A 62 9.51 8.88 2.21
C GLU A 62 9.15 7.62 1.44
N ILE A 63 8.83 7.74 0.14
CA ILE A 63 8.33 6.61 -0.64
C ILE A 63 9.33 5.44 -0.69
N HIS A 64 10.61 5.74 -0.67
CA HIS A 64 11.66 4.71 -0.69
C HIS A 64 11.69 3.89 0.61
N ALA A 65 11.09 4.40 1.68
CA ALA A 65 11.03 3.73 2.97
C ALA A 65 9.83 2.79 3.09
N LEU A 66 8.98 2.72 2.07
CA LEU A 66 7.79 1.87 2.07
C LEU A 66 8.05 0.58 1.29
N SER A 67 7.99 -0.54 1.99
CA SER A 67 7.97 -1.87 1.37
C SER A 67 6.53 -2.35 1.34
N MET A 68 6.10 -2.92 0.22
CA MET A 68 4.71 -3.32 0.10
C MET A 68 4.58 -4.72 -0.49
N LYS A 69 3.56 -5.42 -0.02
CA LYS A 69 3.14 -6.70 -0.56
C LYS A 69 1.73 -6.51 -1.10
N THR A 70 1.56 -6.69 -2.40
CA THR A 70 0.28 -6.46 -3.08
C THR A 70 -0.27 -7.79 -3.55
N LEU A 71 -1.46 -8.13 -3.08
CA LEU A 71 -2.07 -9.44 -3.31
C LEU A 71 -3.52 -9.28 -3.76
N THR A 72 -3.97 -10.20 -4.60
CA THR A 72 -5.40 -10.38 -4.80
C THR A 72 -5.99 -11.14 -3.62
N PRO A 73 -7.33 -11.09 -3.40
CA PRO A 73 -7.93 -11.89 -2.35
C PRO A 73 -7.60 -13.38 -2.45
N GLU A 74 -7.55 -13.91 -3.68
CA GLU A 74 -7.23 -15.32 -3.92
C GLU A 74 -5.79 -15.62 -3.51
N GLU A 75 -4.85 -14.74 -3.85
CA GLU A 75 -3.44 -14.91 -3.48
C GLU A 75 -3.26 -14.86 -1.97
N TYR A 76 -4.02 -14.02 -1.31
CA TYR A 76 -3.93 -13.86 0.14
C TYR A 76 -4.42 -15.11 0.89
N GLN A 77 -5.42 -15.76 0.34
CA GLN A 77 -6.00 -16.97 0.94
C GLN A 77 -5.24 -18.23 0.60
N ALA A 78 -4.38 -18.20 -0.38
CA ALA A 78 -3.63 -19.36 -0.86
C ALA A 78 -2.63 -19.88 0.17
#